data_894928b3551508a8498c38a3bcf9e66f
#
_entry.id   894928b3551508a8498c38a3bcf9e66f
#
_cell.length_a   1.000
_cell.length_b   1.000
_cell.length_c   1.000
_cell.angle_alpha   90.00
_cell.angle_beta   90.00
_cell.angle_gamma   90.00
#
_symmetry.space_group_name_H-M   'P 1'
#
loop_
_entity.id
_entity.type
_entity.pdbx_description
1 polymer ?
#
loop_
_entity_poly.entity_id
_entity_poly.type
_entity_poly.pdbx_seq_one_letter_code
_entity_poly.pdbx_strand_id
1 'polypeptide(L)'
;MFTKQLWIRHLIIAIPSILLIGLFWFSRMDWDPEMRLWRAVGDSSWVLLCLSLIMGPIARLRHPLARFVPWRREIGIWFGVLALVHALLIFNGWVRWDIMQFFGYEYIEQLGRRARIEPGFGLSNSLGLIALIWSLILTATSSNWAIKKLGSNAWKWLHSAAYVIFYLVFLHVFYFLFMHYTISFHRSVPENPNWLAAPFVIITLSVPILQAIAFTKSVLRRKQPTLMNHEAQLS
;
A
#
# COMPACT_ATOMS: atom_id res chain seq x y z
N MET A 1 -29.85 4.00 -12.32
CA MET A 1 -28.81 4.78 -13.02
C MET A 1 -27.47 4.84 -12.26
N PHE A 2 -27.48 4.85 -10.92
CA PHE A 2 -26.28 4.86 -10.07
C PHE A 2 -25.36 3.62 -10.24
N THR A 3 -25.91 2.45 -10.48
CA THR A 3 -25.16 1.19 -10.58
C THR A 3 -24.26 1.14 -11.82
N LYS A 4 -24.73 1.56 -12.99
CA LYS A 4 -23.94 1.48 -14.25
C LYS A 4 -22.68 2.36 -14.21
N GLN A 5 -22.82 3.58 -13.68
CA GLN A 5 -21.69 4.52 -13.57
C GLN A 5 -20.63 4.05 -12.56
N LEU A 6 -21.05 3.37 -11.48
CA LEU A 6 -20.15 2.79 -10.50
C LEU A 6 -19.32 1.64 -11.12
N TRP A 7 -19.98 0.73 -11.85
CA TRP A 7 -19.28 -0.36 -12.54
C TRP A 7 -18.26 0.14 -13.57
N ILE A 8 -18.60 1.17 -14.33
CA ILE A 8 -17.68 1.79 -15.30
C ILE A 8 -16.44 2.32 -14.58
N ARG A 9 -16.58 2.97 -13.43
CA ARG A 9 -15.45 3.51 -12.66
C ARG A 9 -14.54 2.38 -12.15
N HIS A 10 -15.13 1.28 -11.66
CA HIS A 10 -14.32 0.12 -11.25
C HIS A 10 -13.60 -0.51 -12.43
N LEU A 11 -14.21 -0.63 -13.61
CA LEU A 11 -13.55 -1.13 -14.82
C LEU A 11 -12.38 -0.24 -15.25
N ILE A 12 -12.54 1.08 -15.19
CA ILE A 12 -11.47 2.04 -15.53
C ILE A 12 -10.26 1.88 -14.60
N ILE A 13 -10.43 1.48 -13.35
CA ILE A 13 -9.31 1.22 -12.43
C ILE A 13 -8.82 -0.23 -12.54
N ALA A 14 -9.71 -1.19 -12.80
CA ALA A 14 -9.34 -2.58 -12.98
C ALA A 14 -8.32 -2.79 -14.11
N ILE A 15 -8.57 -2.17 -15.26
CA ILE A 15 -7.70 -2.34 -16.43
C ILE A 15 -6.27 -1.88 -16.14
N PRO A 16 -5.99 -0.66 -15.69
CA PRO A 16 -4.64 -0.26 -15.30
C PRO A 16 -4.04 -1.13 -14.20
N SER A 17 -4.85 -1.62 -13.25
CA SER A 17 -4.37 -2.52 -12.19
C SER A 17 -3.88 -3.85 -12.75
N ILE A 18 -4.61 -4.45 -13.69
CA ILE A 18 -4.22 -5.69 -14.38
C ILE A 18 -2.97 -5.45 -15.25
N LEU A 19 -2.91 -4.33 -15.96
CA LEU A 19 -1.73 -3.96 -16.76
C LEU A 19 -0.50 -3.78 -15.88
N LEU A 20 -0.66 -3.21 -14.69
CA LEU A 20 0.41 -3.04 -13.72
C LEU A 20 0.91 -4.39 -13.19
N ILE A 21 0.01 -5.33 -12.90
CA ILE A 21 0.38 -6.71 -12.54
C ILE A 21 1.17 -7.35 -13.68
N GLY A 22 0.71 -7.22 -14.92
CA GLY A 22 1.41 -7.71 -16.09
C GLY A 22 2.81 -7.10 -16.22
N LEU A 23 2.95 -5.78 -16.07
CA LEU A 23 4.22 -5.08 -16.10
C LEU A 23 5.21 -5.64 -15.07
N PHE A 24 4.79 -5.76 -13.81
CA PHE A 24 5.63 -6.31 -12.74
C PHE A 24 5.95 -7.79 -12.97
N TRP A 25 5.02 -8.57 -13.49
CA TRP A 25 5.21 -9.99 -13.77
C TRP A 25 6.22 -10.22 -14.88
N PHE A 26 6.13 -9.49 -16.00
CA PHE A 26 7.06 -9.59 -17.11
C PHE A 26 8.44 -8.98 -16.82
N SER A 27 8.53 -8.06 -15.85
CA SER A 27 9.82 -7.44 -15.49
C SER A 27 10.77 -8.37 -14.73
N ARG A 28 10.34 -9.57 -14.34
CA ARG A 28 11.12 -10.55 -13.56
C ARG A 28 11.09 -11.94 -14.18
N MET A 29 11.34 -12.01 -15.49
CA MET A 29 11.26 -13.27 -16.24
C MET A 29 12.21 -14.36 -15.72
N ASP A 30 13.31 -13.98 -15.05
CA ASP A 30 14.30 -14.89 -14.49
C ASP A 30 13.87 -15.54 -13.16
N TRP A 31 12.75 -15.08 -12.59
CA TRP A 31 12.24 -15.60 -11.32
C TRP A 31 11.26 -16.76 -11.55
N ASP A 32 11.09 -17.57 -10.52
CA ASP A 32 10.06 -18.61 -10.49
C ASP A 32 8.67 -18.02 -10.81
N PRO A 33 7.88 -18.67 -11.70
CA PRO A 33 6.59 -18.13 -12.14
C PRO A 33 5.59 -17.84 -11.01
N GLU A 34 5.54 -18.69 -9.98
CA GLU A 34 4.63 -18.48 -8.84
C GLU A 34 5.08 -17.27 -8.01
N MET A 35 6.37 -17.19 -7.69
CA MET A 35 6.94 -16.05 -6.96
C MET A 35 6.74 -14.73 -7.74
N ARG A 36 6.90 -14.75 -9.05
CA ARG A 36 6.64 -13.59 -9.93
C ARG A 36 5.21 -13.10 -9.78
N LEU A 37 4.24 -14.02 -9.78
CA LEU A 37 2.83 -13.67 -9.64
C LEU A 37 2.54 -13.07 -8.27
N TRP A 38 3.02 -13.70 -7.20
CA TRP A 38 2.82 -13.20 -5.84
C TRP A 38 3.37 -11.78 -5.68
N ARG A 39 4.60 -11.56 -6.17
CA ARG A 39 5.25 -10.24 -6.13
C ARG A 39 4.53 -9.23 -7.00
N ALA A 40 4.17 -9.57 -8.21
CA ALA A 40 3.51 -8.64 -9.14
C ALA A 40 2.19 -8.11 -8.58
N VAL A 41 1.38 -8.97 -7.95
CA VAL A 41 0.13 -8.56 -7.32
C VAL A 41 0.38 -7.68 -6.10
N GLY A 42 1.34 -8.06 -5.24
CA GLY A 42 1.72 -7.27 -4.05
C GLY A 42 2.26 -5.89 -4.42
N ASP A 43 3.18 -5.80 -5.37
CA ASP A 43 3.79 -4.56 -5.84
C ASP A 43 2.73 -3.63 -6.49
N SER A 44 1.80 -4.20 -7.25
CA SER A 44 0.68 -3.45 -7.82
C SER A 44 -0.24 -2.88 -6.76
N SER A 45 -0.53 -3.67 -5.72
CA SER A 45 -1.29 -3.22 -4.55
C SER A 45 -0.59 -2.04 -3.87
N TRP A 46 0.71 -2.13 -3.60
CA TRP A 46 1.49 -1.05 -3.01
C TRP A 46 1.46 0.24 -3.85
N VAL A 47 1.60 0.14 -5.17
CA VAL A 47 1.50 1.31 -6.07
C VAL A 47 0.15 1.98 -5.95
N LEU A 48 -0.96 1.22 -5.93
CA LEU A 48 -2.31 1.77 -5.76
C LEU A 48 -2.49 2.46 -4.40
N LEU A 49 -1.90 1.90 -3.33
CA LEU A 49 -1.90 2.54 -2.01
C LEU A 49 -1.22 3.91 -2.07
N CYS A 50 0.01 3.97 -2.59
CA CYS A 50 0.77 5.21 -2.74
C CYS A 50 -0.01 6.23 -3.59
N LEU A 51 -0.55 5.80 -4.73
CA LEU A 51 -1.36 6.64 -5.61
C LEU A 51 -2.57 7.23 -4.88
N SER A 52 -3.31 6.40 -4.13
CA SER A 52 -4.45 6.87 -3.35
C SER A 52 -4.09 7.95 -2.32
N LEU A 53 -2.90 7.86 -1.72
CA LEU A 53 -2.43 8.78 -0.68
C LEU A 53 -1.89 10.09 -1.24
N ILE A 54 -1.26 10.09 -2.41
CA ILE A 54 -0.70 11.31 -3.02
C ILE A 54 -1.75 12.17 -3.72
N MET A 55 -2.88 11.62 -4.14
CA MET A 55 -3.92 12.37 -4.88
C MET A 55 -4.42 13.61 -4.13
N GLY A 56 -4.66 13.51 -2.81
CA GLY A 56 -5.10 14.63 -1.99
C GLY A 56 -4.05 15.75 -1.89
N PRO A 57 -2.81 15.47 -1.49
CA PRO A 57 -1.71 16.43 -1.50
C PRO A 57 -1.49 17.10 -2.86
N ILE A 58 -1.41 16.31 -3.94
CA ILE A 58 -1.21 16.85 -5.29
C ILE A 58 -2.35 17.80 -5.71
N ALA A 59 -3.61 17.46 -5.42
CA ALA A 59 -4.76 18.32 -5.71
C ALA A 59 -4.70 19.66 -4.95
N ARG A 60 -4.15 19.69 -3.74
CA ARG A 60 -3.93 20.93 -2.98
C ARG A 60 -2.79 21.78 -3.57
N LEU A 61 -1.78 21.15 -4.15
CA LEU A 61 -0.64 21.82 -4.77
C LEU A 61 -0.99 22.32 -6.18
N ARG A 62 -1.76 21.55 -6.94
CA ARG A 62 -2.13 21.81 -8.34
C ARG A 62 -3.65 21.67 -8.50
N HIS A 63 -4.38 22.78 -8.43
CA HIS A 63 -5.84 22.82 -8.48
C HIS A 63 -6.47 22.05 -9.68
N PRO A 64 -5.92 22.09 -10.91
CA PRO A 64 -6.49 21.32 -12.02
C PRO A 64 -6.53 19.81 -11.77
N LEU A 65 -5.68 19.27 -10.88
CA LEU A 65 -5.65 17.84 -10.53
C LEU A 65 -6.72 17.45 -9.50
N ALA A 66 -7.44 18.42 -8.93
CA ALA A 66 -8.53 18.15 -7.98
C ALA A 66 -9.67 17.34 -8.63
N ARG A 67 -9.84 17.41 -9.96
CA ARG A 67 -10.81 16.60 -10.72
C ARG A 67 -10.60 15.08 -10.58
N PHE A 68 -9.39 14.64 -10.21
CA PHE A 68 -9.07 13.22 -10.03
C PHE A 68 -9.32 12.71 -8.61
N VAL A 69 -9.45 13.58 -7.60
CA VAL A 69 -9.67 13.20 -6.20
C VAL A 69 -10.86 12.24 -6.00
N PRO A 70 -11.99 12.37 -6.73
CA PRO A 70 -13.09 11.42 -6.62
C PRO A 70 -12.73 9.96 -6.95
N TRP A 71 -11.66 9.72 -7.72
CA TRP A 71 -11.16 8.38 -8.06
C TRP A 71 -10.36 7.71 -6.94
N ARG A 72 -9.97 8.47 -5.92
CA ARG A 72 -9.23 7.98 -4.77
C ARG A 72 -9.93 6.79 -4.10
N ARG A 73 -11.24 6.81 -4.09
CA ARG A 73 -12.07 5.77 -3.48
C ARG A 73 -11.92 4.44 -4.23
N GLU A 74 -12.10 4.44 -5.53
CA GLU A 74 -12.00 3.24 -6.37
C GLU A 74 -10.58 2.69 -6.36
N ILE A 75 -9.57 3.54 -6.42
CA ILE A 75 -8.15 3.17 -6.30
C ILE A 75 -7.89 2.50 -4.95
N GLY A 76 -8.42 3.05 -3.85
CA GLY A 76 -8.28 2.47 -2.51
C GLY A 76 -9.00 1.12 -2.37
N ILE A 77 -10.15 0.93 -3.01
CA ILE A 77 -10.85 -0.35 -3.05
C ILE A 77 -10.00 -1.39 -3.81
N TRP A 78 -9.47 -1.05 -4.99
CA TRP A 78 -8.62 -1.94 -5.78
C TRP A 78 -7.30 -2.26 -5.09
N PHE A 79 -6.72 -1.31 -4.34
CA PHE A 79 -5.62 -1.61 -3.42
C PHE A 79 -6.00 -2.75 -2.45
N GLY A 80 -7.13 -2.65 -1.74
CA GLY A 80 -7.56 -3.66 -0.79
C GLY A 80 -7.88 -5.01 -1.44
N VAL A 81 -8.48 -5.00 -2.64
CA VAL A 81 -8.73 -6.22 -3.43
C VAL A 81 -7.43 -6.92 -3.81
N LEU A 82 -6.45 -6.18 -4.34
CA LEU A 82 -5.15 -6.76 -4.71
C LEU A 82 -4.36 -7.22 -3.48
N ALA A 83 -4.44 -6.51 -2.35
CA ALA A 83 -3.82 -6.94 -1.10
C ALA A 83 -4.40 -8.27 -0.61
N LEU A 84 -5.73 -8.46 -0.72
CA LEU A 84 -6.38 -9.73 -0.39
C LEU A 84 -5.94 -10.85 -1.35
N VAL A 85 -5.93 -10.58 -2.65
CA VAL A 85 -5.48 -11.58 -3.65
C VAL A 85 -4.01 -11.95 -3.40
N HIS A 86 -3.14 -10.98 -3.12
CA HIS A 86 -1.75 -11.22 -2.75
C HIS A 86 -1.64 -12.15 -1.53
N ALA A 87 -2.36 -11.86 -0.46
CA ALA A 87 -2.35 -12.70 0.74
C ALA A 87 -2.83 -14.12 0.46
N LEU A 88 -3.92 -14.29 -0.30
CA LEU A 88 -4.42 -15.61 -0.67
C LEU A 88 -3.41 -16.39 -1.52
N LEU A 89 -2.73 -15.74 -2.45
CA LEU A 89 -1.66 -16.36 -3.24
C LEU A 89 -0.49 -16.82 -2.36
N ILE A 90 -0.07 -16.00 -1.38
CA ILE A 90 0.98 -16.36 -0.42
C ILE A 90 0.54 -17.54 0.46
N PHE A 91 -0.68 -17.52 1.00
CA PHE A 91 -1.17 -18.61 1.84
C PHE A 91 -1.33 -19.91 1.07
N ASN A 92 -1.82 -19.87 -0.16
CA ASN A 92 -2.00 -21.05 -0.99
C ASN A 92 -0.68 -21.59 -1.58
N GLY A 93 0.21 -20.71 -1.99
CA GLY A 93 1.46 -21.07 -2.66
C GLY A 93 2.57 -21.35 -1.65
N TRP A 94 3.17 -20.30 -1.10
CA TRP A 94 4.36 -20.43 -0.26
C TRP A 94 4.06 -20.97 1.14
N VAL A 95 3.06 -20.43 1.84
CA VAL A 95 2.72 -20.84 3.22
C VAL A 95 2.09 -22.23 3.26
N ARG A 96 1.38 -22.64 2.19
CA ARG A 96 0.65 -23.93 2.10
C ARG A 96 -0.25 -24.16 3.32
N TRP A 97 -0.86 -23.08 3.83
CA TRP A 97 -1.71 -23.07 5.02
C TRP A 97 -1.04 -23.54 6.31
N ASP A 98 0.30 -23.62 6.33
CA ASP A 98 1.09 -23.88 7.54
C ASP A 98 1.40 -22.55 8.24
N ILE A 99 0.70 -22.30 9.34
CA ILE A 99 0.85 -21.09 10.16
C ILE A 99 2.28 -20.94 10.71
N MET A 100 2.96 -22.02 11.03
CA MET A 100 4.33 -21.96 11.53
C MET A 100 5.28 -21.47 10.42
N GLN A 101 5.09 -21.93 9.20
CA GLN A 101 5.85 -21.46 8.04
C GLN A 101 5.60 -19.96 7.78
N PHE A 102 4.36 -19.47 7.95
CA PHE A 102 4.06 -18.05 7.86
C PHE A 102 4.87 -17.19 8.83
N PHE A 103 5.17 -17.71 10.02
CA PHE A 103 6.02 -17.05 11.02
C PHE A 103 7.51 -17.32 10.89
N GLY A 104 7.97 -18.00 9.83
CA GLY A 104 9.39 -18.25 9.54
C GLY A 104 9.96 -19.46 10.28
N TYR A 105 9.10 -20.42 10.64
CA TYR A 105 9.56 -21.70 11.18
C TYR A 105 9.63 -22.74 10.08
N GLU A 106 10.75 -23.44 9.99
CA GLU A 106 10.96 -24.57 9.08
C GLU A 106 11.34 -25.82 9.87
N TYR A 107 11.01 -26.99 9.32
CA TYR A 107 11.46 -28.27 9.90
C TYR A 107 12.90 -28.53 9.49
N ILE A 108 13.77 -28.68 10.48
CA ILE A 108 15.20 -28.96 10.27
C ILE A 108 15.43 -30.42 10.61
N GLU A 109 15.76 -31.24 9.61
CA GLU A 109 15.97 -32.68 9.77
C GLU A 109 17.08 -32.97 10.77
N GLN A 110 18.18 -32.21 10.74
CA GLN A 110 19.33 -32.39 11.67
C GLN A 110 18.97 -32.16 13.13
N LEU A 111 17.94 -31.37 13.39
CA LEU A 111 17.45 -31.04 14.74
C LEU A 111 16.23 -31.88 15.14
N GLY A 112 15.62 -32.60 14.19
CA GLY A 112 14.38 -33.36 14.41
C GLY A 112 13.21 -32.52 14.89
N ARG A 113 13.26 -31.18 14.69
CA ARG A 113 12.24 -30.24 15.13
C ARG A 113 12.14 -29.01 14.24
N ARG A 114 11.02 -28.27 14.34
CA ARG A 114 10.89 -26.95 13.74
C ARG A 114 11.74 -25.93 14.49
N ALA A 115 12.47 -25.12 13.74
CA ALA A 115 13.22 -23.99 14.28
C ALA A 115 12.88 -22.72 13.48
N ARG A 116 12.96 -21.59 14.17
CA ARG A 116 12.73 -20.28 13.54
C ARG A 116 14.01 -19.84 12.87
N ILE A 117 14.03 -19.96 11.55
CA ILE A 117 15.22 -19.69 10.75
C ILE A 117 15.38 -18.20 10.50
N GLU A 118 14.27 -17.49 10.21
CA GLU A 118 14.28 -16.06 9.89
C GLU A 118 13.29 -15.28 10.79
N PRO A 119 13.75 -14.77 11.95
CA PRO A 119 12.87 -14.02 12.85
C PRO A 119 12.21 -12.79 12.22
N GLY A 120 12.93 -12.05 11.36
CA GLY A 120 12.42 -10.88 10.65
C GLY A 120 11.32 -11.23 9.66
N PHE A 121 11.34 -12.42 9.09
CA PHE A 121 10.33 -12.90 8.15
C PHE A 121 8.93 -12.94 8.78
N GLY A 122 8.81 -13.59 9.94
CA GLY A 122 7.54 -13.66 10.66
C GLY A 122 7.03 -12.30 11.12
N LEU A 123 7.94 -11.41 11.55
CA LEU A 123 7.56 -10.04 11.92
C LEU A 123 7.02 -9.27 10.70
N SER A 124 7.72 -9.35 9.57
CA SER A 124 7.29 -8.69 8.34
C SER A 124 5.92 -9.19 7.86
N ASN A 125 5.70 -10.51 7.89
CA ASN A 125 4.42 -11.10 7.54
C ASN A 125 3.29 -10.67 8.49
N SER A 126 3.59 -10.54 9.80
CA SER A 126 2.62 -10.01 10.78
C SER A 126 2.22 -8.58 10.48
N LEU A 127 3.18 -7.72 10.12
CA LEU A 127 2.90 -6.33 9.70
C LEU A 127 2.02 -6.29 8.44
N GLY A 128 2.31 -7.15 7.45
CA GLY A 128 1.48 -7.30 6.25
C GLY A 128 0.06 -7.78 6.58
N LEU A 129 -0.09 -8.72 7.50
CA LEU A 129 -1.41 -9.22 7.92
C LEU A 129 -2.23 -8.15 8.65
N ILE A 130 -1.62 -7.38 9.55
CA ILE A 130 -2.29 -6.26 10.22
C ILE A 130 -2.71 -5.19 9.20
N ALA A 131 -1.82 -4.87 8.25
CA ALA A 131 -2.14 -3.95 7.16
C ALA A 131 -3.30 -4.46 6.30
N LEU A 132 -3.35 -5.76 6.00
CA LEU A 132 -4.45 -6.38 5.27
C LEU A 132 -5.79 -6.25 6.01
N ILE A 133 -5.83 -6.58 7.31
CA ILE A 133 -7.05 -6.48 8.11
C ILE A 133 -7.59 -5.04 8.06
N TRP A 134 -6.76 -4.04 8.30
CA TRP A 134 -7.16 -2.63 8.21
C TRP A 134 -7.57 -2.24 6.79
N SER A 135 -6.89 -2.74 5.76
CA SER A 135 -7.25 -2.48 4.36
C SER A 135 -8.64 -3.01 4.03
N LEU A 136 -8.99 -4.21 4.52
CA LEU A 136 -10.31 -4.81 4.32
C LEU A 136 -11.40 -4.02 5.05
N ILE A 137 -11.13 -3.54 6.27
CA ILE A 137 -12.05 -2.66 7.01
C ILE A 137 -12.29 -1.36 6.22
N LEU A 138 -11.24 -0.71 5.70
CA LEU A 138 -11.39 0.49 4.91
C LEU A 138 -12.11 0.23 3.58
N THR A 139 -11.84 -0.91 2.94
CA THR A 139 -12.50 -1.32 1.70
C THR A 139 -14.00 -1.54 1.94
N ALA A 140 -14.38 -2.29 2.98
CA ALA A 140 -15.77 -2.56 3.35
C ALA A 140 -16.54 -1.28 3.70
N THR A 141 -15.86 -0.31 4.32
CA THR A 141 -16.46 1.00 4.70
C THR A 141 -16.36 2.06 3.60
N SER A 142 -15.80 1.74 2.43
CA SER A 142 -15.69 2.63 1.28
C SER A 142 -17.00 2.72 0.48
N SER A 143 -18.11 2.99 1.15
CA SER A 143 -19.44 3.11 0.53
C SER A 143 -20.22 4.31 1.05
N ASN A 144 -21.15 4.84 0.23
CA ASN A 144 -22.05 5.92 0.66
C ASN A 144 -22.94 5.47 1.83
N TRP A 145 -23.28 4.19 1.87
CA TRP A 145 -24.02 3.62 2.99
C TRP A 145 -23.21 3.68 4.30
N ALA A 146 -21.92 3.31 4.26
CA ALA A 146 -21.05 3.40 5.42
C ALA A 146 -20.88 4.84 5.91
N ILE A 147 -20.72 5.81 5.00
CA ILE A 147 -20.67 7.25 5.36
C ILE A 147 -21.95 7.67 6.07
N LYS A 148 -23.13 7.25 5.58
CA LYS A 148 -24.41 7.58 6.22
C LYS A 148 -24.57 6.94 7.60
N LYS A 149 -24.08 5.71 7.78
CA LYS A 149 -24.17 4.98 9.05
C LYS A 149 -23.20 5.47 10.10
N LEU A 150 -21.95 5.73 9.73
CA LEU A 150 -20.89 6.18 10.64
C LEU A 150 -20.92 7.69 10.90
N GLY A 151 -21.51 8.46 10.00
CA GLY A 151 -21.35 9.91 9.95
C GLY A 151 -20.00 10.33 9.35
N SER A 152 -19.99 11.52 8.74
CA SER A 152 -18.82 12.00 7.97
C SER A 152 -17.54 12.11 8.80
N ASN A 153 -17.65 12.53 10.08
CA ASN A 153 -16.48 12.74 10.94
C ASN A 153 -15.85 11.40 11.37
N ALA A 154 -16.66 10.44 11.84
CA ALA A 154 -16.16 9.12 12.24
C ALA A 154 -15.62 8.37 11.03
N TRP A 155 -16.28 8.46 9.87
CA TRP A 155 -15.79 7.88 8.63
C TRP A 155 -14.42 8.45 8.22
N LYS A 156 -14.23 9.77 8.26
CA LYS A 156 -12.94 10.41 7.96
C LYS A 156 -11.85 9.98 8.94
N TRP A 157 -12.19 9.90 10.24
CA TRP A 157 -11.27 9.42 11.25
C TRP A 157 -10.84 7.97 10.98
N LEU A 158 -11.78 7.06 10.72
CA LEU A 158 -11.50 5.67 10.37
C LEU A 158 -10.59 5.60 9.13
N HIS A 159 -10.92 6.35 8.07
CA HIS A 159 -10.14 6.36 6.83
C HIS A 159 -8.77 7.04 6.95
N SER A 160 -8.48 7.74 8.04
CA SER A 160 -7.12 8.21 8.34
C SER A 160 -6.16 7.06 8.66
N ALA A 161 -6.67 5.88 9.04
CA ALA A 161 -5.88 4.65 9.20
C ALA A 161 -5.16 4.23 7.91
N ALA A 162 -5.52 4.77 6.74
CA ALA A 162 -4.76 4.58 5.51
C ALA A 162 -3.27 4.97 5.64
N TYR A 163 -2.93 5.92 6.50
CA TYR A 163 -1.54 6.26 6.80
C TYR A 163 -0.85 5.20 7.66
N VAL A 164 -1.57 4.59 8.60
CA VAL A 164 -1.05 3.47 9.39
C VAL A 164 -0.77 2.28 8.47
N ILE A 165 -1.73 1.95 7.60
CA ILE A 165 -1.57 0.91 6.57
C ILE A 165 -0.31 1.18 5.73
N PHE A 166 -0.11 2.42 5.29
CA PHE A 166 1.05 2.80 4.49
C PHE A 166 2.38 2.48 5.19
N TYR A 167 2.54 2.82 6.48
CA TYR A 167 3.76 2.51 7.21
C TYR A 167 3.94 1.02 7.49
N LEU A 168 2.86 0.30 7.76
CA LEU A 168 2.91 -1.15 7.93
C LEU A 168 3.32 -1.85 6.62
N VAL A 169 2.73 -1.45 5.49
CA VAL A 169 3.10 -1.95 4.16
C VAL A 169 4.53 -1.56 3.81
N PHE A 170 4.96 -0.33 4.13
CA PHE A 170 6.35 0.10 3.93
C PHE A 170 7.31 -0.84 4.65
N LEU A 171 7.12 -1.11 5.93
CA LEU A 171 8.01 -1.98 6.72
C LEU A 171 7.98 -3.43 6.20
N HIS A 172 6.79 -3.93 5.83
CA HIS A 172 6.63 -5.25 5.23
C HIS A 172 7.41 -5.39 3.92
N VAL A 173 7.22 -4.46 2.98
CA VAL A 173 7.88 -4.49 1.67
C VAL A 173 9.37 -4.21 1.80
N PHE A 174 9.76 -3.29 2.69
CA PHE A 174 11.18 -2.97 2.96
C PHE A 174 11.95 -4.20 3.39
N TYR A 175 11.41 -4.99 4.31
CA TYR A 175 12.04 -6.23 4.72
C TYR A 175 12.29 -7.15 3.53
N PHE A 176 11.29 -7.37 2.68
CA PHE A 176 11.40 -8.26 1.52
C PHE A 176 12.29 -7.72 0.40
N LEU A 177 12.48 -6.41 0.28
CA LEU A 177 13.35 -5.83 -0.74
C LEU A 177 14.81 -5.71 -0.30
N PHE A 178 15.06 -5.46 1.00
CA PHE A 178 16.40 -5.09 1.46
C PHE A 178 17.00 -6.04 2.49
N MET A 179 16.19 -6.78 3.24
CA MET A 179 16.68 -7.63 4.32
C MET A 179 16.57 -9.11 3.99
N HIS A 180 15.47 -9.56 3.42
CA HIS A 180 15.22 -10.96 3.13
C HIS A 180 16.21 -11.56 2.11
N TYR A 181 16.66 -10.77 1.13
CA TYR A 181 17.60 -11.19 0.08
C TYR A 181 19.07 -10.86 0.38
N THR A 182 19.40 -10.46 1.59
CA THR A 182 20.81 -10.36 1.99
C THR A 182 21.41 -11.75 2.19
N ILE A 183 22.73 -11.85 2.06
CA ILE A 183 23.46 -13.09 2.37
C ILE A 183 23.15 -13.47 3.81
N SER A 184 22.55 -14.63 4.00
CA SER A 184 22.22 -15.17 5.31
C SER A 184 22.81 -16.57 5.47
N PHE A 185 22.83 -17.07 6.70
CA PHE A 185 23.29 -18.41 7.00
C PHE A 185 22.61 -19.52 6.16
N HIS A 186 21.39 -19.23 5.67
CA HIS A 186 20.57 -20.19 4.89
C HIS A 186 20.69 -20.01 3.37
N ARG A 187 21.37 -18.97 2.92
CA ARG A 187 21.47 -18.65 1.50
C ARG A 187 22.91 -18.46 1.12
N SER A 188 23.40 -19.39 0.29
CA SER A 188 24.75 -19.32 -0.25
C SER A 188 24.94 -18.21 -1.28
N VAL A 189 23.87 -17.87 -2.03
CA VAL A 189 23.88 -16.85 -3.08
C VAL A 189 22.60 -16.02 -2.97
N PRO A 190 22.68 -14.69 -2.82
CA PRO A 190 21.50 -13.84 -2.91
C PRO A 190 20.93 -13.90 -4.33
N GLU A 191 19.61 -13.92 -4.44
CA GLU A 191 18.95 -13.74 -5.73
C GLU A 191 19.35 -12.41 -6.37
N ASN A 192 19.23 -12.33 -7.70
CA ASN A 192 19.48 -11.07 -8.42
C ASN A 192 18.71 -9.91 -7.77
N PRO A 193 19.37 -8.74 -7.60
CA PRO A 193 18.75 -7.61 -6.93
C PRO A 193 17.42 -7.24 -7.59
N ASN A 194 16.39 -7.10 -6.79
CA ASN A 194 15.09 -6.67 -7.28
C ASN A 194 15.18 -5.22 -7.75
N TRP A 195 15.01 -5.00 -9.06
CA TRP A 195 15.06 -3.66 -9.66
C TRP A 195 14.10 -2.66 -8.99
N LEU A 196 13.02 -3.15 -8.37
CA LEU A 196 12.05 -2.32 -7.67
C LEU A 196 12.63 -1.63 -6.42
N ALA A 197 13.76 -2.07 -5.87
CA ALA A 197 14.32 -1.52 -4.63
C ALA A 197 14.50 0.00 -4.69
N ALA A 198 15.12 0.54 -5.75
CA ALA A 198 15.30 1.99 -5.90
C ALA A 198 13.98 2.74 -6.18
N PRO A 199 13.12 2.34 -7.14
CA PRO A 199 11.80 2.93 -7.31
C PRO A 199 10.93 2.90 -6.05
N PHE A 200 11.00 1.81 -5.28
CA PHE A 200 10.27 1.68 -4.02
C PHE A 200 10.62 2.80 -3.03
N VAL A 201 11.90 3.05 -2.81
CA VAL A 201 12.36 4.13 -1.91
C VAL A 201 11.87 5.48 -2.40
N ILE A 202 12.05 5.79 -3.69
CA ILE A 202 11.66 7.07 -4.28
C ILE A 202 10.15 7.31 -4.14
N ILE A 203 9.34 6.34 -4.55
CA ILE A 203 7.87 6.47 -4.51
C ILE A 203 7.39 6.55 -3.06
N THR A 204 7.91 5.70 -2.17
CA THR A 204 7.49 5.69 -0.77
C THR A 204 7.83 7.00 -0.07
N LEU A 205 9.04 7.55 -0.27
CA LEU A 205 9.42 8.83 0.32
C LEU A 205 8.64 10.00 -0.28
N SER A 206 8.23 9.91 -1.55
CA SER A 206 7.43 10.97 -2.19
C SER A 206 6.09 11.20 -1.47
N VAL A 207 5.49 10.16 -0.88
CA VAL A 207 4.19 10.26 -0.16
C VAL A 207 4.26 11.23 1.03
N PRO A 208 5.10 11.03 2.06
CA PRO A 208 5.17 11.95 3.20
C PRO A 208 5.73 13.32 2.80
N ILE A 209 6.66 13.40 1.84
CA ILE A 209 7.20 14.67 1.34
C ILE A 209 6.08 15.53 0.72
N LEU A 210 5.28 14.96 -0.18
CA LEU A 210 4.17 15.69 -0.80
C LEU A 210 3.11 16.11 0.23
N GLN A 211 2.88 15.28 1.25
CA GLN A 211 1.97 15.62 2.35
C GLN A 211 2.50 16.81 3.15
N ALA A 212 3.78 16.81 3.51
CA ALA A 212 4.42 17.90 4.24
C ALA A 212 4.37 19.21 3.44
N ILE A 213 4.71 19.17 2.15
CA ILE A 213 4.65 20.35 1.27
C ILE A 213 3.22 20.88 1.16
N ALA A 214 2.23 20.01 0.96
CA ALA A 214 0.83 20.40 0.86
C ALA A 214 0.29 20.97 2.19
N PHE A 215 0.72 20.42 3.33
CA PHE A 215 0.40 20.93 4.66
C PHE A 215 0.98 22.32 4.85
N THR A 216 2.28 22.50 4.65
CA THR A 216 2.96 23.79 4.80
C THR A 216 2.31 24.89 3.94
N LYS A 217 2.04 24.57 2.66
CA LYS A 217 1.35 25.52 1.77
C LYS A 217 -0.05 25.89 2.28
N SER A 218 -0.77 24.94 2.86
CA SER A 218 -2.11 25.19 3.44
C SER A 218 -2.05 26.09 4.67
N VAL A 219 -1.02 25.91 5.53
CA VAL A 219 -0.80 26.76 6.72
C VAL A 219 -0.42 28.19 6.31
N LEU A 220 0.51 28.34 5.37
CA LEU A 220 0.95 29.66 4.91
C LEU A 220 -0.22 30.46 4.28
N ARG A 221 -1.04 29.82 3.48
CA ARG A 221 -2.23 30.48 2.89
C ARG A 221 -3.24 30.94 3.94
N ARG A 222 -3.37 30.27 5.07
CA ARG A 222 -4.27 30.69 6.17
C ARG A 222 -3.76 31.91 6.93
N LYS A 223 -2.44 32.09 7.01
CA LYS A 223 -1.82 33.23 7.73
C LYS A 223 -1.91 34.53 6.94
N GLN A 224 -1.92 34.50 5.62
CA GLN A 224 -1.94 35.71 4.79
C GLN A 224 -3.18 36.60 4.99
N PRO A 225 -4.43 36.11 5.04
CA PRO A 225 -5.60 36.97 5.31
C PRO A 225 -5.59 37.64 6.67
N THR A 226 -5.02 36.98 7.68
CA THR A 226 -4.96 37.50 9.05
C THR A 226 -4.00 38.70 9.15
N LEU A 227 -2.90 38.68 8.43
CA LEU A 227 -1.93 39.80 8.39
C LEU A 227 -2.50 40.99 7.64
N MET A 228 -3.14 40.79 6.50
CA MET A 228 -3.77 41.87 5.71
C MET A 228 -4.90 42.57 6.49
N ASN A 229 -5.71 41.82 7.24
CA ASN A 229 -6.77 42.39 8.08
C ASN A 229 -6.20 43.18 9.28
N HIS A 230 -5.04 42.78 9.82
CA HIS A 230 -4.39 43.49 10.93
C HIS A 230 -3.76 44.80 10.45
N GLU A 231 -3.15 44.82 9.27
CA GLU A 231 -2.58 46.02 8.69
C GLU A 231 -3.70 47.04 8.28
N ALA A 232 -4.82 46.54 7.75
CA ALA A 232 -5.98 47.38 7.43
C ALA A 232 -6.72 47.96 8.64
N GLN A 233 -6.50 47.40 9.86
CA GLN A 233 -7.05 47.96 11.12
C GLN A 233 -6.10 48.96 11.79
N LEU A 234 -4.86 49.05 11.36
CA LEU A 234 -3.84 49.93 11.90
C LEU A 234 -3.60 51.18 11.02
N SER A 235 -4.23 51.23 9.81
CA SER A 235 -4.25 52.38 8.86
C SER A 235 -5.55 53.12 9.01
#